data_1e488061971dc15e4f1292655c7cd826
#
_entry.id   1e488061971dc15e4f1292655c7cd826
#
_cell.length_a   1.000
_cell.length_b   1.000
_cell.length_c   1.000
_cell.angle_alpha   90.00
_cell.angle_beta   90.00
_cell.angle_gamma   90.00
#
_symmetry.space_group_name_H-M   'P 1'
#
loop_
_entity.id
_entity.type
_entity.pdbx_description
1 polymer ?
#
loop_
_entity_poly.entity_id
_entity_poly.type
_entity_poly.pdbx_seq_one_letter_code
_entity_poly.pdbx_strand_id
1 'polypeptide(L)'
;MSALTACENEVSNEPEAKDVTFVFTNDYSDQWKITRGLEADGKAMTDIWILDYMDGTLVQQVHQDDNTAADFGKPTITLSFGSHHLYFIVTRGVDAILNTTSHTMTFGKARDTFWRDLEFNITASTNGSQSINLNRIVTKLKLTFTDVIPTGTSTINITPHTWYYGFDYLTGEPTAATTDQMVTVNIPASEIGKTTSASIYGFSGTTQWTTDIIVNSKKSDNTVLGQAVIVDAPFMRNRVTECSGPLFSGAEGLTISLNTDWIDSYQGTW
;
A
#
# COMPACT_ATOMS: atom_id res chain seq x y z
N MET A 1 44.34 -18.41 61.03
CA MET A 1 43.13 -17.71 60.52
C MET A 1 43.35 -17.45 59.03
N SER A 2 42.72 -18.25 58.21
CA SER A 2 42.76 -18.10 56.73
C SER A 2 41.48 -17.37 56.32
N ALA A 3 41.64 -16.22 55.70
CA ALA A 3 40.54 -15.50 55.11
C ALA A 3 40.23 -16.10 53.72
N LEU A 4 39.06 -16.67 53.57
CA LEU A 4 38.50 -17.04 52.29
C LEU A 4 37.93 -15.79 51.63
N THR A 5 38.61 -15.29 50.59
CA THR A 5 38.07 -14.30 49.67
C THR A 5 37.08 -14.97 48.79
N ALA A 6 35.79 -14.72 48.98
CA ALA A 6 34.75 -15.09 48.02
C ALA A 6 34.93 -14.20 46.78
N CYS A 7 35.24 -14.80 45.63
CA CYS A 7 35.04 -14.16 44.32
C CYS A 7 33.53 -14.06 44.11
N GLU A 8 32.97 -12.88 44.25
CA GLU A 8 31.68 -12.56 43.67
C GLU A 8 31.86 -12.57 42.15
N ASN A 9 31.27 -13.56 41.49
CA ASN A 9 31.04 -13.48 40.06
C ASN A 9 30.05 -12.33 39.82
N GLU A 10 30.56 -11.19 39.42
CA GLU A 10 29.72 -10.20 38.75
C GLU A 10 29.15 -10.85 37.50
N VAL A 11 27.89 -11.24 37.58
CA VAL A 11 27.10 -11.55 36.37
C VAL A 11 27.07 -10.26 35.57
N SER A 12 27.84 -10.17 34.52
CA SER A 12 27.76 -9.07 33.57
C SER A 12 26.34 -9.06 33.01
N ASN A 13 25.51 -8.15 33.48
CA ASN A 13 24.22 -7.82 32.86
C ASN A 13 24.50 -7.13 31.50
N GLU A 14 25.02 -7.86 30.53
CA GLU A 14 24.97 -7.38 29.17
C GLU A 14 23.48 -7.30 28.75
N PRO A 15 23.06 -6.23 28.05
CA PRO A 15 21.67 -6.11 27.65
C PRO A 15 21.33 -7.28 26.71
N GLU A 16 20.33 -8.04 27.08
CA GLU A 16 19.80 -9.15 26.24
C GLU A 16 18.98 -8.67 25.04
N ALA A 17 19.07 -7.37 24.72
CA ALA A 17 18.33 -6.71 23.63
C ALA A 17 19.13 -5.54 23.06
N LYS A 18 18.75 -5.12 21.85
CA LYS A 18 19.38 -4.01 21.14
C LYS A 18 18.36 -3.15 20.42
N ASP A 19 18.58 -1.84 20.46
CA ASP A 19 17.82 -0.89 19.65
C ASP A 19 18.30 -0.92 18.21
N VAL A 20 17.36 -1.07 17.29
CA VAL A 20 17.60 -1.08 15.84
C VAL A 20 16.68 -0.06 15.17
N THR A 21 17.28 0.87 14.45
CA THR A 21 16.57 1.85 13.61
C THR A 21 16.49 1.33 12.19
N PHE A 22 15.30 1.30 11.62
CA PHE A 22 15.07 0.90 10.24
C PHE A 22 14.94 2.13 9.34
N VAL A 23 15.65 2.09 8.20
CA VAL A 23 15.60 3.11 7.16
C VAL A 23 15.07 2.45 5.90
N PHE A 24 13.91 2.89 5.43
CA PHE A 24 13.27 2.28 4.29
C PHE A 24 13.75 2.89 2.97
N THR A 25 13.94 2.02 1.97
CA THR A 25 14.25 2.37 0.58
C THR A 25 13.36 1.57 -0.36
N ASN A 26 13.29 1.96 -1.62
CA ASN A 26 12.72 1.16 -2.70
C ASN A 26 13.53 1.32 -3.98
N ASP A 27 13.40 0.35 -4.91
CA ASP A 27 14.09 0.37 -6.21
C ASP A 27 13.36 1.25 -7.25
N TYR A 28 12.25 1.89 -6.88
CA TYR A 28 11.42 2.68 -7.79
C TYR A 28 11.85 4.14 -7.67
N SER A 29 12.59 4.60 -8.66
CA SER A 29 13.53 5.72 -8.61
C SER A 29 12.96 7.07 -8.25
N ASP A 30 11.65 7.32 -8.25
CA ASP A 30 11.30 8.72 -8.36
C ASP A 30 10.45 9.35 -7.29
N GLN A 31 9.72 8.64 -6.45
CA GLN A 31 8.71 9.36 -5.67
C GLN A 31 8.38 8.83 -4.30
N TRP A 32 9.29 8.07 -3.74
CA TRP A 32 9.05 7.60 -2.41
C TRP A 32 9.67 8.53 -1.37
N LYS A 33 8.82 9.31 -0.73
CA LYS A 33 9.22 10.08 0.45
C LYS A 33 8.41 9.58 1.63
N ILE A 34 9.07 8.92 2.56
CA ILE A 34 8.55 8.78 3.90
C ILE A 34 8.86 10.10 4.60
N THR A 35 7.94 11.05 4.50
CA THR A 35 8.07 12.36 5.11
C THR A 35 6.78 12.70 5.84
N ARG A 36 6.92 13.42 6.94
CA ARG A 36 5.79 14.01 7.64
C ARG A 36 5.05 15.00 6.74
N GLY A 37 3.74 14.85 6.72
CA GLY A 37 2.85 15.75 6.02
C GLY A 37 2.53 15.32 4.59
N LEU A 38 1.36 15.75 4.13
CA LEU A 38 0.94 15.60 2.76
C LEU A 38 1.84 16.48 1.89
N GLU A 39 2.60 15.90 1.00
CA GLU A 39 3.07 16.62 -0.17
C GLU A 39 1.84 17.14 -0.92
N ALA A 40 1.95 18.27 -1.65
CA ALA A 40 0.82 18.91 -2.33
C ALA A 40 0.07 17.97 -3.32
N ASP A 41 0.68 16.83 -3.67
CA ASP A 41 0.10 15.79 -4.54
C ASP A 41 -0.47 14.59 -3.76
N GLY A 42 -0.47 14.62 -2.42
CA GLY A 42 -0.97 13.54 -1.58
C GLY A 42 -0.21 12.21 -1.70
N LYS A 43 1.07 12.23 -2.09
CA LYS A 43 1.87 11.02 -2.37
C LYS A 43 2.68 10.51 -1.18
N ALA A 44 2.68 11.16 -0.05
CA ALA A 44 3.41 10.72 1.14
C ALA A 44 2.84 9.42 1.70
N MET A 45 3.69 8.53 2.21
CA MET A 45 3.29 7.41 3.04
C MET A 45 2.85 7.94 4.41
N THR A 46 1.83 7.33 4.98
CA THR A 46 1.22 7.80 6.22
C THR A 46 1.30 6.82 7.36
N ASP A 47 1.55 5.54 7.05
CA ASP A 47 1.54 4.46 8.03
C ASP A 47 2.69 3.49 7.81
N ILE A 48 3.34 3.12 8.89
CA ILE A 48 4.40 2.11 8.93
C ILE A 48 4.04 1.09 10.00
N TRP A 49 3.99 -0.18 9.59
CA TRP A 49 3.80 -1.31 10.49
C TRP A 49 5.06 -2.16 10.50
N ILE A 50 5.49 -2.60 11.69
CA ILE A 50 6.53 -3.59 11.88
C ILE A 50 5.97 -4.68 12.78
N LEU A 51 5.99 -5.91 12.29
CA LEU A 51 5.55 -7.09 13.03
C LEU A 51 6.76 -7.98 13.25
N ASP A 52 7.07 -8.26 14.51
CA ASP A 52 8.22 -9.06 14.91
C ASP A 52 7.77 -10.43 15.41
N TYR A 53 8.26 -11.46 14.79
CA TYR A 53 8.00 -12.85 15.13
C TYR A 53 9.29 -13.55 15.59
N MET A 54 9.18 -14.30 16.69
CA MET A 54 10.19 -15.25 17.13
C MET A 54 9.55 -16.64 17.24
N ASP A 55 10.18 -17.64 16.66
CA ASP A 55 9.68 -19.02 16.67
C ASP A 55 8.21 -19.17 16.24
N GLY A 56 7.82 -18.37 15.23
CA GLY A 56 6.46 -18.34 14.70
C GLY A 56 5.42 -17.62 15.56
N THR A 57 5.84 -16.99 16.67
CA THR A 57 4.97 -16.24 17.58
C THR A 57 5.20 -14.74 17.41
N LEU A 58 4.13 -13.97 17.27
CA LEU A 58 4.20 -12.49 17.27
C LEU A 58 4.62 -12.01 18.68
N VAL A 59 5.82 -11.43 18.78
CA VAL A 59 6.38 -10.93 20.05
C VAL A 59 6.26 -9.40 20.18
N GLN A 60 6.23 -8.69 19.04
CA GLN A 60 6.09 -7.23 19.05
C GLN A 60 5.35 -6.75 17.80
N GLN A 61 4.56 -5.70 17.99
CA GLN A 61 3.89 -4.96 16.91
C GLN A 61 4.14 -3.47 17.13
N VAL A 62 4.63 -2.80 16.09
CA VAL A 62 4.82 -1.34 16.08
C VAL A 62 4.02 -0.75 14.94
N HIS A 63 3.32 0.34 15.22
CA HIS A 63 2.63 1.16 14.23
C HIS A 63 3.09 2.61 14.38
N GLN A 64 3.61 3.19 13.31
CA GLN A 64 3.85 4.63 13.20
C GLN A 64 2.83 5.24 12.26
N ASP A 65 2.20 6.30 12.72
CA ASP A 65 1.26 7.16 11.99
C ASP A 65 1.95 8.52 11.80
N ASP A 66 1.92 9.11 10.60
CA ASP A 66 2.61 10.34 10.25
C ASP A 66 2.12 11.56 11.07
N ASN A 67 0.90 11.49 11.63
CA ASN A 67 0.33 12.53 12.46
C ASN A 67 0.80 12.46 13.92
N THR A 68 1.18 11.28 14.40
CA THR A 68 1.46 11.04 15.82
C THR A 68 2.93 10.74 16.12
N ALA A 69 3.63 10.02 15.25
CA ALA A 69 5.02 9.63 15.48
C ALA A 69 6.01 10.77 15.17
N ALA A 70 6.83 11.15 16.16
CA ALA A 70 7.83 12.22 16.02
C ALA A 70 8.95 11.85 15.03
N ASP A 71 9.27 10.57 14.96
CA ASP A 71 10.34 9.94 14.17
C ASP A 71 9.76 9.16 12.97
N PHE A 72 8.60 9.54 12.48
CA PHE A 72 7.96 8.90 11.34
C PHE A 72 8.94 8.69 10.18
N GLY A 73 8.97 7.46 9.64
CA GLY A 73 9.87 7.06 8.55
C GLY A 73 11.22 6.48 9.01
N LYS A 74 11.53 6.55 10.31
CA LYS A 74 12.74 5.98 10.89
C LYS A 74 12.44 5.30 12.23
N PRO A 75 11.57 4.28 12.25
CA PRO A 75 11.21 3.61 13.49
C PRO A 75 12.44 2.96 14.12
N THR A 76 12.58 3.16 15.44
CA THR A 76 13.55 2.46 16.26
C THR A 76 12.79 1.50 17.16
N ILE A 77 13.16 0.22 17.14
CA ILE A 77 12.56 -0.80 18.00
C ILE A 77 13.64 -1.55 18.77
N THR A 78 13.31 -1.97 19.98
CA THR A 78 14.17 -2.80 20.80
C THR A 78 13.90 -4.25 20.48
N LEU A 79 14.92 -4.99 20.03
CA LEU A 79 14.86 -6.40 19.68
C LEU A 79 15.71 -7.21 20.66
N SER A 80 15.17 -8.32 21.18
CA SER A 80 15.93 -9.27 22.01
C SER A 80 17.03 -9.96 21.17
N PHE A 81 18.02 -10.54 21.82
CA PHE A 81 18.99 -11.35 21.09
C PHE A 81 18.33 -12.65 20.60
N GLY A 82 18.66 -13.05 19.38
CA GLY A 82 18.13 -14.24 18.74
C GLY A 82 17.66 -14.03 17.30
N SER A 83 16.98 -15.02 16.77
CA SER A 83 16.43 -15.01 15.41
C SER A 83 15.03 -14.42 15.40
N HIS A 84 14.85 -13.39 14.60
CA HIS A 84 13.59 -12.70 14.36
C HIS A 84 13.15 -12.87 12.90
N HIS A 85 11.85 -12.92 12.67
CA HIS A 85 11.27 -12.74 11.35
C HIS A 85 10.41 -11.47 11.37
N LEU A 86 10.92 -10.43 10.69
CA LEU A 86 10.31 -9.10 10.68
C LEU A 86 9.50 -8.92 9.41
N TYR A 87 8.29 -8.38 9.54
CA TYR A 87 7.46 -7.97 8.41
C TYR A 87 7.27 -6.46 8.45
N PHE A 88 7.63 -5.81 7.36
CA PHE A 88 7.53 -4.37 7.19
C PHE A 88 6.43 -4.05 6.19
N ILE A 89 5.53 -3.15 6.57
CA ILE A 89 4.44 -2.68 5.74
C ILE A 89 4.45 -1.16 5.80
N VAL A 90 4.49 -0.52 4.63
CA VAL A 90 4.42 0.93 4.51
C VAL A 90 3.31 1.26 3.53
N THR A 91 2.33 2.05 3.95
CA THR A 91 1.13 2.31 3.16
C THR A 91 0.70 3.77 3.25
N ARG A 92 -0.15 4.16 2.32
CA ARG A 92 -0.93 5.37 2.36
C ARG A 92 -2.30 5.10 2.95
N GLY A 93 -2.72 5.91 3.89
CA GLY A 93 -4.08 5.87 4.43
C GLY A 93 -4.18 5.09 5.72
N VAL A 94 -5.09 5.55 6.54
CA VAL A 94 -5.26 5.23 7.95
C VAL A 94 -6.36 4.19 8.21
N ASP A 95 -6.91 3.57 7.16
CA ASP A 95 -8.03 2.64 7.24
C ASP A 95 -7.59 1.15 7.21
N ALA A 96 -6.30 0.89 7.46
CA ALA A 96 -5.78 -0.46 7.53
C ALA A 96 -6.28 -1.19 8.79
N ILE A 97 -6.80 -2.39 8.61
CA ILE A 97 -7.23 -3.30 9.67
C ILE A 97 -6.31 -4.50 9.69
N LEU A 98 -5.49 -4.58 10.74
CA LEU A 98 -4.59 -5.71 10.97
C LEU A 98 -5.31 -6.81 11.74
N ASN A 99 -5.26 -8.04 11.24
CA ASN A 99 -5.71 -9.24 11.94
C ASN A 99 -4.54 -10.21 12.12
N THR A 100 -4.03 -10.29 13.33
CA THR A 100 -2.87 -11.13 13.65
C THR A 100 -3.21 -12.62 13.76
N THR A 101 -4.48 -12.98 13.90
CA THR A 101 -4.92 -14.38 13.94
C THR A 101 -4.98 -14.99 12.54
N SER A 102 -5.49 -14.25 11.56
CA SER A 102 -5.53 -14.68 10.15
C SER A 102 -4.34 -14.23 9.33
N HIS A 103 -3.40 -13.50 9.93
CA HIS A 103 -2.22 -12.90 9.29
C HIS A 103 -2.56 -11.97 8.11
N THR A 104 -3.69 -11.27 8.19
CA THR A 104 -4.17 -10.43 7.10
C THR A 104 -4.16 -8.95 7.48
N MET A 105 -3.91 -8.12 6.48
CA MET A 105 -4.17 -6.70 6.53
C MET A 105 -5.17 -6.34 5.44
N THR A 106 -6.28 -5.69 5.83
CA THR A 106 -7.36 -5.30 4.92
C THR A 106 -7.60 -3.79 4.98
N PHE A 107 -8.19 -3.25 3.91
CA PHE A 107 -8.44 -1.83 3.74
C PHE A 107 -9.88 -1.62 3.26
N GLY A 108 -10.50 -0.55 3.69
CA GLY A 108 -11.76 -0.11 3.10
C GLY A 108 -11.58 0.32 1.64
N LYS A 109 -10.40 0.87 1.32
CA LYS A 109 -9.94 1.19 -0.05
C LYS A 109 -8.44 0.92 -0.15
N ALA A 110 -8.03 0.02 -1.01
CA ALA A 110 -6.61 -0.25 -1.24
C ALA A 110 -5.86 1.04 -1.66
N ARG A 111 -4.66 1.20 -1.15
CA ARG A 111 -3.77 2.35 -1.36
C ARG A 111 -2.41 1.86 -1.84
N ASP A 112 -1.56 2.78 -2.25
CA ASP A 112 -0.17 2.44 -2.56
C ASP A 112 0.48 1.85 -1.32
N THR A 113 0.93 0.59 -1.43
CA THR A 113 1.42 -0.21 -0.29
C THR A 113 2.66 -0.96 -0.68
N PHE A 114 3.64 -0.93 0.21
CA PHE A 114 4.92 -1.60 0.11
C PHE A 114 5.07 -2.59 1.25
N TRP A 115 5.78 -3.68 0.98
CA TRP A 115 5.96 -4.77 1.91
C TRP A 115 7.35 -5.39 1.78
N ARG A 116 7.86 -5.93 2.89
CA ARG A 116 9.06 -6.76 2.94
C ARG A 116 9.01 -7.68 4.15
N ASP A 117 9.48 -8.90 3.99
CA ASP A 117 9.88 -9.79 5.07
C ASP A 117 11.41 -9.85 5.21
N LEU A 118 11.88 -10.10 6.41
CA LEU A 118 13.30 -10.19 6.71
C LEU A 118 13.55 -11.16 7.86
N GLU A 119 14.33 -12.19 7.60
CA GLU A 119 14.96 -12.96 8.67
C GLU A 119 16.16 -12.18 9.20
N PHE A 120 16.20 -11.96 10.51
CA PHE A 120 17.20 -11.09 11.12
C PHE A 120 17.68 -11.65 12.45
N ASN A 121 18.98 -11.96 12.56
CA ASN A 121 19.56 -12.44 13.80
C ASN A 121 20.20 -11.29 14.58
N ILE A 122 19.71 -11.04 15.80
CA ILE A 122 20.15 -9.96 16.68
C ILE A 122 21.20 -10.49 17.64
N THR A 123 22.34 -9.78 17.70
CA THR A 123 23.46 -10.04 18.59
C THR A 123 24.00 -8.71 19.15
N ALA A 124 24.87 -8.76 20.13
CA ALA A 124 25.55 -7.57 20.64
C ALA A 124 26.29 -6.78 19.55
N SER A 125 26.81 -7.47 18.51
CA SER A 125 27.52 -6.86 17.39
C SER A 125 26.63 -6.37 16.24
N THR A 126 25.32 -6.62 16.29
CA THR A 126 24.37 -6.16 15.25
C THR A 126 24.44 -4.64 15.09
N ASN A 127 24.48 -4.15 13.85
CA ASN A 127 24.43 -2.72 13.58
C ASN A 127 23.08 -2.14 14.02
N GLY A 128 23.09 -1.07 14.79
CA GLY A 128 21.90 -0.37 15.28
C GLY A 128 21.11 0.39 14.19
N SER A 129 21.53 0.34 12.93
CA SER A 129 20.79 0.91 11.79
C SER A 129 20.77 -0.08 10.63
N GLN A 130 19.56 -0.35 10.09
CA GLN A 130 19.34 -1.28 8.98
C GLN A 130 18.58 -0.60 7.85
N SER A 131 19.05 -0.79 6.62
CA SER A 131 18.34 -0.34 5.41
C SER A 131 17.47 -1.46 4.88
N ILE A 132 16.18 -1.18 4.71
CA ILE A 132 15.17 -2.15 4.24
C ILE A 132 14.65 -1.70 2.87
N ASN A 133 14.92 -2.51 1.85
CA ASN A 133 14.39 -2.29 0.52
C ASN A 133 13.01 -2.94 0.39
N LEU A 134 11.97 -2.13 0.22
CA LEU A 134 10.57 -2.56 0.18
C LEU A 134 10.08 -2.80 -1.25
N ASN A 135 9.20 -3.78 -1.42
CA ASN A 135 8.55 -4.12 -2.67
C ASN A 135 7.11 -3.61 -2.70
N ARG A 136 6.70 -2.95 -3.79
CA ARG A 136 5.29 -2.59 -3.98
C ARG A 136 4.45 -3.83 -4.24
N ILE A 137 3.37 -4.02 -3.48
CA ILE A 137 2.51 -5.21 -3.54
C ILE A 137 1.12 -4.93 -4.12
N VAL A 138 0.91 -3.75 -4.67
CA VAL A 138 -0.33 -3.36 -5.33
C VAL A 138 -0.18 -3.28 -6.84
N THR A 139 -1.30 -3.36 -7.54
CA THR A 139 -1.51 -2.94 -8.92
C THR A 139 -2.33 -1.65 -8.95
N LYS A 140 -2.32 -0.94 -10.06
CA LYS A 140 -3.09 0.28 -10.27
C LYS A 140 -3.90 0.17 -11.57
N LEU A 141 -5.19 0.44 -11.49
CA LEU A 141 -6.01 0.76 -12.64
C LEU A 141 -6.00 2.27 -12.84
N LYS A 142 -5.69 2.74 -14.05
CA LYS A 142 -5.80 4.13 -14.46
C LYS A 142 -6.75 4.22 -15.65
N LEU A 143 -7.83 4.97 -15.47
CA LEU A 143 -8.82 5.25 -16.48
C LEU A 143 -8.64 6.68 -16.98
N THR A 144 -8.53 6.86 -18.31
CA THR A 144 -8.47 8.18 -18.94
C THR A 144 -9.68 8.34 -19.85
N PHE A 145 -10.56 9.29 -19.51
CA PHE A 145 -11.75 9.58 -20.30
C PHE A 145 -11.41 10.64 -21.35
N THR A 146 -11.61 10.28 -22.62
CA THR A 146 -11.21 11.12 -23.76
C THR A 146 -12.26 12.16 -24.16
N ASP A 147 -13.48 11.99 -23.69
CA ASP A 147 -14.58 12.95 -23.85
C ASP A 147 -14.77 13.83 -22.63
N VAL A 148 -15.42 14.97 -22.78
CA VAL A 148 -15.61 15.96 -21.73
C VAL A 148 -16.72 15.56 -20.79
N ILE A 149 -16.56 15.86 -19.51
CA ILE A 149 -17.56 15.60 -18.46
C ILE A 149 -18.82 16.46 -18.74
N PRO A 150 -19.99 15.86 -18.94
CA PRO A 150 -21.21 16.61 -19.20
C PRO A 150 -21.77 17.29 -17.94
N THR A 151 -22.55 18.34 -18.16
CA THR A 151 -23.25 19.06 -17.10
C THR A 151 -24.12 18.10 -16.29
N GLY A 152 -24.06 18.27 -14.96
CA GLY A 152 -24.83 17.47 -14.01
C GLY A 152 -24.15 16.17 -13.56
N THR A 153 -22.97 15.84 -14.07
CA THR A 153 -22.16 14.74 -13.54
C THR A 153 -21.81 15.01 -12.07
N SER A 154 -22.06 14.03 -11.22
CA SER A 154 -21.77 14.07 -9.78
C SER A 154 -20.68 13.06 -9.41
N THR A 155 -20.75 11.85 -9.98
CA THR A 155 -19.84 10.76 -9.65
C THR A 155 -19.42 9.95 -10.88
N ILE A 156 -18.24 9.35 -10.80
CA ILE A 156 -17.81 8.21 -11.63
C ILE A 156 -17.63 7.03 -10.69
N ASN A 157 -18.36 5.96 -10.95
CA ASN A 157 -18.32 4.70 -10.21
C ASN A 157 -17.53 3.67 -10.98
N ILE A 158 -16.54 3.07 -10.37
CA ILE A 158 -15.66 2.04 -10.94
C ILE A 158 -15.94 0.76 -10.16
N THR A 159 -16.41 -0.28 -10.84
CA THR A 159 -16.82 -1.55 -10.24
C THR A 159 -16.08 -2.71 -10.91
N PRO A 160 -14.91 -3.10 -10.39
CA PRO A 160 -14.27 -4.34 -10.81
C PRO A 160 -15.11 -5.56 -10.35
N HIS A 161 -15.22 -6.58 -11.19
CA HIS A 161 -15.92 -7.82 -10.83
C HIS A 161 -15.16 -8.57 -9.72
N THR A 162 -13.83 -8.66 -9.80
CA THR A 162 -12.99 -9.18 -8.73
C THR A 162 -11.92 -8.15 -8.39
N TRP A 163 -11.78 -7.82 -7.10
CA TRP A 163 -10.78 -6.87 -6.65
C TRP A 163 -10.27 -7.23 -5.25
N TYR A 164 -8.98 -7.04 -4.99
CA TYR A 164 -8.36 -7.41 -3.72
C TYR A 164 -8.11 -6.16 -2.88
N TYR A 165 -8.71 -6.12 -1.68
CA TYR A 165 -8.59 -5.01 -0.72
C TYR A 165 -7.73 -5.36 0.49
N GLY A 166 -7.07 -6.52 0.48
CA GLY A 166 -6.20 -6.97 1.54
C GLY A 166 -5.15 -7.95 1.05
N PHE A 167 -4.25 -8.28 1.94
CA PHE A 167 -3.17 -9.23 1.68
C PHE A 167 -2.79 -9.98 2.96
N ASP A 168 -2.17 -11.13 2.78
CA ASP A 168 -1.51 -11.88 3.83
C ASP A 168 -0.14 -11.25 4.07
N TYR A 169 0.11 -10.71 5.27
CA TYR A 169 1.35 -10.01 5.55
C TYR A 169 2.55 -10.95 5.79
N LEU A 170 2.35 -12.25 5.98
CA LEU A 170 3.46 -13.20 6.04
C LEU A 170 4.04 -13.49 4.65
N THR A 171 3.21 -13.42 3.61
CA THR A 171 3.60 -13.78 2.25
C THR A 171 3.61 -12.59 1.28
N GLY A 172 2.94 -11.51 1.63
CA GLY A 172 2.70 -10.38 0.72
C GLY A 172 1.70 -10.69 -0.39
N GLU A 173 1.01 -11.83 -0.37
CA GLU A 173 0.06 -12.24 -1.41
C GLU A 173 -1.35 -11.68 -1.16
N PRO A 174 -2.11 -11.35 -2.23
CA PRO A 174 -3.43 -10.76 -2.10
C PRO A 174 -4.43 -11.72 -1.43
N THR A 175 -5.25 -11.16 -0.57
CA THR A 175 -6.37 -11.86 0.09
C THR A 175 -7.60 -10.95 0.12
N ALA A 176 -8.69 -11.41 0.70
CA ALA A 176 -9.91 -10.63 0.86
C ALA A 176 -10.44 -10.06 -0.47
N ALA A 177 -10.52 -10.93 -1.49
CA ALA A 177 -11.18 -10.57 -2.75
C ALA A 177 -12.66 -10.24 -2.49
N THR A 178 -13.12 -9.16 -3.09
CA THR A 178 -14.54 -8.82 -3.12
C THR A 178 -15.06 -8.83 -4.55
N THR A 179 -16.33 -9.14 -4.70
CA THR A 179 -17.02 -9.14 -5.99
C THR A 179 -17.85 -7.88 -6.12
N ASP A 180 -17.74 -7.19 -7.26
CA ASP A 180 -18.54 -6.01 -7.62
C ASP A 180 -18.51 -4.88 -6.57
N GLN A 181 -17.41 -4.74 -5.83
CA GLN A 181 -17.26 -3.62 -4.92
C GLN A 181 -16.99 -2.32 -5.68
N MET A 182 -17.92 -1.41 -5.58
CA MET A 182 -17.88 -0.12 -6.24
C MET A 182 -16.96 0.88 -5.53
N VAL A 183 -16.07 1.50 -6.30
CA VAL A 183 -15.29 2.67 -5.87
C VAL A 183 -15.89 3.92 -6.50
N THR A 184 -16.28 4.88 -5.69
CA THR A 184 -16.89 6.15 -6.15
C THR A 184 -15.83 7.26 -6.19
N VAL A 185 -15.74 7.94 -7.32
CA VAL A 185 -14.96 9.16 -7.53
C VAL A 185 -15.94 10.33 -7.64
N ASN A 186 -15.89 11.27 -6.71
CA ASN A 186 -16.70 12.47 -6.75
C ASN A 186 -16.14 13.45 -7.80
N ILE A 187 -17.02 14.04 -8.60
CA ILE A 187 -16.67 15.01 -9.65
C ILE A 187 -17.04 16.40 -9.16
N PRO A 188 -16.06 17.25 -8.86
CA PRO A 188 -16.33 18.64 -8.48
C PRO A 188 -16.85 19.43 -9.68
N ALA A 189 -17.65 20.48 -9.42
CA ALA A 189 -18.22 21.32 -10.47
C ALA A 189 -17.18 21.98 -11.38
N SER A 190 -15.94 22.18 -10.87
CA SER A 190 -14.83 22.72 -11.63
C SER A 190 -14.30 21.82 -12.74
N GLU A 191 -14.63 20.53 -12.71
CA GLU A 191 -14.20 19.54 -13.71
C GLU A 191 -15.23 19.35 -14.85
N ILE A 192 -16.42 19.92 -14.71
CA ILE A 192 -17.44 19.88 -15.79
C ILE A 192 -16.91 20.57 -17.04
N GLY A 193 -17.09 19.95 -18.21
CA GLY A 193 -16.60 20.44 -19.49
C GLY A 193 -15.11 20.15 -19.77
N LYS A 194 -14.42 19.44 -18.88
CA LYS A 194 -13.03 19.00 -19.06
C LYS A 194 -12.95 17.50 -19.27
N THR A 195 -11.85 17.02 -19.80
CA THR A 195 -11.47 15.60 -19.73
C THR A 195 -10.94 15.29 -18.35
N THR A 196 -11.05 14.01 -17.92
CA THR A 196 -10.57 13.61 -16.60
C THR A 196 -9.97 12.22 -16.60
N SER A 197 -9.33 11.86 -15.52
CA SER A 197 -8.88 10.50 -15.28
C SER A 197 -9.21 10.05 -13.86
N ALA A 198 -9.31 8.74 -13.64
CA ALA A 198 -9.52 8.14 -12.34
C ALA A 198 -8.55 6.99 -12.12
N SER A 199 -8.18 6.74 -10.88
CA SER A 199 -7.31 5.61 -10.54
C SER A 199 -7.77 4.93 -9.27
N ILE A 200 -7.64 3.59 -9.26
CA ILE A 200 -7.85 2.76 -8.09
C ILE A 200 -6.66 1.81 -7.91
N TYR A 201 -6.39 1.45 -6.66
CA TYR A 201 -5.36 0.47 -6.31
C TYR A 201 -6.03 -0.84 -5.85
N GLY A 202 -5.35 -1.96 -6.08
CA GLY A 202 -5.72 -3.26 -5.57
C GLY A 202 -4.48 -4.08 -5.24
N PHE A 203 -4.55 -4.98 -4.26
CA PHE A 203 -3.46 -5.91 -4.00
C PHE A 203 -3.36 -6.93 -5.12
N SER A 204 -2.13 -7.35 -5.44
CA SER A 204 -1.90 -8.25 -6.56
C SER A 204 -0.66 -9.12 -6.31
N GLY A 205 -0.74 -10.37 -6.74
CA GLY A 205 0.40 -11.29 -6.79
C GLY A 205 1.32 -11.01 -7.97
N THR A 206 2.38 -11.81 -8.07
CA THR A 206 3.36 -11.76 -9.16
C THR A 206 2.84 -12.41 -10.45
N THR A 207 1.79 -13.22 -10.36
CA THR A 207 1.11 -13.83 -11.53
C THR A 207 0.07 -12.85 -12.07
N GLN A 208 0.05 -12.67 -13.38
CA GLN A 208 -0.97 -11.86 -14.05
C GLN A 208 -2.35 -12.53 -13.93
N TRP A 209 -3.37 -11.73 -13.66
CA TRP A 209 -4.78 -12.11 -13.63
C TRP A 209 -5.61 -11.08 -14.38
N THR A 210 -6.87 -11.41 -14.69
CA THR A 210 -7.79 -10.51 -15.40
C THR A 210 -9.10 -10.36 -14.64
N THR A 211 -9.79 -9.23 -14.87
CA THR A 211 -11.16 -8.99 -14.38
C THR A 211 -11.91 -8.03 -15.29
N ASP A 212 -13.21 -8.14 -15.29
CA ASP A 212 -14.09 -7.17 -15.93
C ASP A 212 -14.30 -5.97 -15.03
N ILE A 213 -14.48 -4.79 -15.64
CA ILE A 213 -14.68 -3.54 -14.90
C ILE A 213 -15.85 -2.79 -15.52
N ILE A 214 -16.84 -2.46 -14.71
CA ILE A 214 -17.94 -1.59 -15.11
C ILE A 214 -17.64 -0.17 -14.61
N VAL A 215 -17.73 0.79 -15.53
CA VAL A 215 -17.56 2.22 -15.22
C VAL A 215 -18.86 2.94 -15.52
N ASN A 216 -19.44 3.61 -14.53
CA ASN A 216 -20.67 4.37 -14.69
C ASN A 216 -20.47 5.82 -14.23
N SER A 217 -20.89 6.77 -15.05
CA SER A 217 -21.04 8.16 -14.64
C SER A 217 -22.48 8.44 -14.26
N LYS A 218 -22.69 9.16 -13.15
CA LYS A 218 -24.03 9.43 -12.62
C LYS A 218 -24.22 10.89 -12.21
N LYS A 219 -25.49 11.34 -12.29
CA LYS A 219 -25.96 12.55 -11.61
C LYS A 219 -26.18 12.31 -10.12
N SER A 220 -26.47 13.37 -9.36
CA SER A 220 -26.82 13.30 -7.94
C SER A 220 -28.12 12.54 -7.66
N ASP A 221 -29.03 12.44 -8.63
CA ASP A 221 -30.26 11.65 -8.55
C ASP A 221 -30.09 10.17 -9.00
N ASN A 222 -28.85 9.72 -9.19
CA ASN A 222 -28.45 8.40 -9.69
C ASN A 222 -28.76 8.13 -11.16
N THR A 223 -29.22 9.12 -11.95
CA THR A 223 -29.37 8.98 -13.38
C THR A 223 -28.00 8.70 -14.04
N VAL A 224 -27.90 7.64 -14.82
CA VAL A 224 -26.67 7.29 -15.56
C VAL A 224 -26.50 8.22 -16.74
N LEU A 225 -25.35 8.85 -16.87
CA LEU A 225 -24.96 9.73 -17.98
C LEU A 225 -24.06 9.06 -19.00
N GLY A 226 -23.33 8.04 -18.57
CA GLY A 226 -22.43 7.26 -19.42
C GLY A 226 -22.04 5.96 -18.75
N GLN A 227 -21.74 4.96 -19.58
CA GLN A 227 -21.32 3.64 -19.12
C GLN A 227 -20.29 3.07 -20.08
N ALA A 228 -19.27 2.43 -19.52
CA ALA A 228 -18.31 1.63 -20.25
C ALA A 228 -18.09 0.29 -19.52
N VAL A 229 -17.80 -0.76 -20.29
CA VAL A 229 -17.42 -2.08 -19.79
C VAL A 229 -16.06 -2.42 -20.37
N ILE A 230 -15.12 -2.74 -19.49
CA ILE A 230 -13.77 -3.17 -19.83
C ILE A 230 -13.72 -4.67 -19.53
N VAL A 231 -13.52 -5.47 -20.56
CA VAL A 231 -13.51 -6.94 -20.45
C VAL A 231 -12.06 -7.41 -20.34
N ASP A 232 -11.81 -8.39 -19.47
CA ASP A 232 -10.52 -9.06 -19.30
C ASP A 232 -9.34 -8.10 -19.07
N ALA A 233 -9.55 -7.01 -18.32
CA ALA A 233 -8.48 -6.08 -17.98
C ALA A 233 -7.38 -6.81 -17.20
N PRO A 234 -6.10 -6.77 -17.66
CA PRO A 234 -5.01 -7.50 -17.04
C PRO A 234 -4.42 -6.74 -15.84
N PHE A 235 -4.08 -7.47 -14.77
CA PHE A 235 -3.46 -6.92 -13.57
C PHE A 235 -2.30 -7.79 -13.10
N MET A 236 -1.30 -7.15 -12.50
CA MET A 236 -0.14 -7.81 -11.91
C MET A 236 0.50 -6.88 -10.87
N ARG A 237 1.13 -7.43 -9.87
CA ARG A 237 1.88 -6.70 -8.85
C ARG A 237 2.85 -5.69 -9.47
N ASN A 238 2.87 -4.48 -8.90
CA ASN A 238 3.74 -3.39 -9.35
C ASN A 238 3.61 -3.05 -10.85
N ARG A 239 2.38 -3.10 -11.37
CA ARG A 239 2.04 -2.72 -12.76
C ARG A 239 0.84 -1.78 -12.79
N VAL A 240 0.78 -0.98 -13.82
CA VAL A 240 -0.35 -0.09 -14.11
C VAL A 240 -1.11 -0.64 -15.32
N THR A 241 -2.39 -0.91 -15.13
CA THR A 241 -3.31 -1.17 -16.25
C THR A 241 -3.93 0.16 -16.65
N GLU A 242 -3.61 0.63 -17.84
CA GLU A 242 -4.14 1.87 -18.39
C GLU A 242 -5.25 1.57 -19.40
N CYS A 243 -6.42 2.18 -19.16
CA CYS A 243 -7.54 2.11 -20.09
C CYS A 243 -7.91 3.53 -20.51
N SER A 244 -8.05 3.76 -21.80
CA SER A 244 -8.39 5.09 -22.34
C SER A 244 -9.53 4.97 -23.33
N GLY A 245 -10.53 5.83 -23.22
CA GLY A 245 -11.67 5.83 -24.12
C GLY A 245 -12.76 6.81 -23.70
N PRO A 246 -13.82 6.95 -24.52
CA PRO A 246 -14.98 7.76 -24.19
C PRO A 246 -15.85 7.08 -23.13
N LEU A 247 -16.47 7.87 -22.27
CA LEU A 247 -17.43 7.39 -21.27
C LEU A 247 -18.83 7.96 -21.50
N PHE A 248 -18.94 9.18 -22.02
CA PHE A 248 -20.18 9.94 -22.07
C PHE A 248 -20.83 9.98 -23.45
N SER A 249 -20.06 9.87 -24.52
CA SER A 249 -20.55 9.99 -25.90
C SER A 249 -21.19 8.73 -26.46
N GLY A 250 -21.09 7.58 -25.75
CA GLY A 250 -21.53 6.28 -26.25
C GLY A 250 -20.71 5.77 -27.45
N ALA A 251 -19.58 6.42 -27.76
CA ALA A 251 -18.71 5.99 -28.85
C ALA A 251 -17.91 4.75 -28.42
N GLU A 252 -17.72 3.83 -29.35
CA GLU A 252 -16.81 2.68 -29.18
C GLU A 252 -15.36 3.15 -29.34
N GLY A 253 -14.42 2.49 -28.68
CA GLY A 253 -12.99 2.81 -28.83
C GLY A 253 -12.19 2.80 -27.53
N LEU A 254 -12.39 1.79 -26.69
CA LEU A 254 -11.57 1.58 -25.50
C LEU A 254 -10.22 0.97 -25.89
N THR A 255 -9.13 1.60 -25.46
CA THR A 255 -7.78 1.05 -25.57
C THR A 255 -7.34 0.54 -24.19
N ILE A 256 -6.86 -0.70 -24.11
CA ILE A 256 -6.33 -1.32 -22.90
C ILE A 256 -4.84 -1.57 -23.10
N SER A 257 -4.02 -1.18 -22.12
CA SER A 257 -2.60 -1.55 -22.06
C SER A 257 -2.19 -1.90 -20.64
N LEU A 258 -1.33 -2.92 -20.50
CA LEU A 258 -0.62 -3.19 -19.27
C LEU A 258 0.76 -2.54 -19.39
N ASN A 259 1.01 -1.49 -18.65
CA ASN A 259 2.31 -0.86 -18.60
C ASN A 259 3.26 -1.69 -17.73
N THR A 260 4.40 -2.09 -18.29
CA THR A 260 5.41 -2.90 -17.59
C THR A 260 6.20 -2.09 -16.58
N ASP A 261 6.22 -0.77 -16.70
CA ASP A 261 6.91 0.12 -15.79
C ASP A 261 5.88 0.89 -14.97
N TRP A 262 6.04 0.85 -13.64
CA TRP A 262 5.30 1.75 -12.77
C TRP A 262 5.93 3.13 -12.92
N ILE A 263 5.69 3.73 -14.06
CA ILE A 263 6.04 5.12 -14.28
C ILE A 263 4.87 5.92 -13.71
N ASP A 264 5.06 6.46 -12.54
CA ASP A 264 4.15 7.46 -11.98
C ASP A 264 4.40 8.79 -12.72
N SER A 265 4.10 8.81 -14.02
CA SER A 265 4.09 10.04 -14.82
C SER A 265 2.86 10.89 -14.53
N TYR A 266 2.31 10.76 -13.32
CA TYR A 266 1.14 11.50 -12.93
C TYR A 266 1.52 12.91 -12.49
N GLN A 267 1.42 13.85 -13.41
CA GLN A 267 1.28 15.28 -13.15
C GLN A 267 -0.20 15.66 -13.34
N GLY A 268 -1.02 15.37 -12.38
CA GLY A 268 -2.43 15.77 -12.36
C GLY A 268 -2.83 16.16 -10.95
N THR A 269 -3.04 17.42 -10.74
CA THR A 269 -3.71 17.96 -9.57
C THR A 269 -5.16 17.47 -9.54
N TRP A 270 -5.56 16.91 -8.41
CA TRP A 270 -6.94 16.55 -8.07
C TRP A 270 -7.52 17.55 -7.10
#